data_3d9671d5572aefc0def9ab025a0a0411
#
_entry.id   3d9671d5572aefc0def9ab025a0a0411
#
_cell.length_a   1.000
_cell.length_b   1.000
_cell.length_c   1.000
_cell.angle_alpha   90.00
_cell.angle_beta   90.00
_cell.angle_gamma   90.00
#
_symmetry.space_group_name_H-M   'P 1'
#
loop_
_entity.id
_entity.type
_entity.pdbx_description
1 polymer ?
#
loop_
_entity_poly.entity_id
_entity_poly.type
_entity_poly.pdbx_seq_one_letter_code
_entity_poly.pdbx_strand_id
1 'polypeptide(L)'
;MATEFDLIPAGTRLIANGEGEPRDIGASQTRTFLCSMLITGQLEQESVDISIWGSANGQDWGKFPLLKMPQRFYRGETRQILDLSMQPDVRFIRAKWELTRWGRVAPHPRFVLGFHLGEVPAFAHKTA
;
A
#
# COMPACT_ATOMS: atom_id res chain seq x y z
N MET A 1 21.31 -2.36 6.25
CA MET A 1 20.05 -3.06 6.55
C MET A 1 18.97 -2.62 5.60
N ALA A 2 18.11 -3.55 5.19
CA ALA A 2 16.99 -3.22 4.32
C ALA A 2 15.91 -2.44 5.07
N THR A 3 15.30 -1.48 4.41
CA THR A 3 14.20 -0.70 4.96
C THR A 3 12.91 -1.52 4.93
N GLU A 4 12.20 -1.56 6.04
CA GLU A 4 10.99 -2.36 6.17
C GLU A 4 10.00 -1.62 7.08
N PHE A 5 8.74 -1.52 6.65
CA PHE A 5 7.72 -0.78 7.40
C PHE A 5 6.32 -1.11 6.92
N ASP A 6 5.33 -0.71 7.71
CA ASP A 6 3.92 -0.84 7.34
C ASP A 6 3.37 0.51 6.86
N LEU A 7 2.73 0.54 5.70
CA LEU A 7 1.91 1.68 5.27
C LEU A 7 0.54 1.66 5.95
N ILE A 8 0.05 0.45 6.24
CA ILE A 8 -1.14 0.23 7.04
C ILE A 8 -0.78 -0.87 8.04
N PRO A 9 -0.78 -0.60 9.35
CA PRO A 9 -0.45 -1.62 10.34
C PRO A 9 -1.36 -2.84 10.24
N ALA A 10 -0.79 -4.03 10.48
CA ALA A 10 -1.55 -5.27 10.43
C ALA A 10 -2.75 -5.21 11.37
N GLY A 11 -3.90 -5.71 10.92
CA GLY A 11 -5.11 -5.73 11.73
C GLY A 11 -5.85 -4.39 11.80
N THR A 12 -5.52 -3.45 10.93
CA THR A 12 -6.22 -2.16 10.88
C THR A 12 -7.60 -2.34 10.29
N ARG A 13 -8.60 -1.76 10.94
CA ARG A 13 -9.98 -1.79 10.46
C ARG A 13 -10.26 -0.55 9.62
N LEU A 14 -10.60 -0.76 8.35
CA LEU A 14 -10.96 0.30 7.42
C LEU A 14 -12.47 0.29 7.21
N ILE A 15 -13.13 1.40 7.51
CA ILE A 15 -14.59 1.54 7.40
C ILE A 15 -15.01 2.68 6.48
N ALA A 16 -14.06 3.45 5.99
CA ALA A 16 -14.32 4.58 5.10
C ALA A 16 -13.07 4.82 4.25
N ASN A 17 -13.22 5.55 3.16
CA ASN A 17 -12.07 5.98 2.36
C ASN A 17 -11.11 6.79 3.21
N GLY A 18 -9.84 6.66 2.94
CA GLY A 18 -8.85 7.38 3.72
C GLY A 18 -7.44 7.23 3.17
N GLU A 19 -6.49 7.71 3.97
CA GLU A 19 -5.08 7.63 3.63
C GLU A 19 -4.26 7.42 4.89
N GLY A 20 -3.12 6.72 4.71
CA GLY A 20 -2.23 6.40 5.81
C GLY A 20 -1.20 7.48 6.07
N GLU A 21 -0.37 7.24 7.09
CA GLU A 21 0.72 8.12 7.45
C GLU A 21 1.79 8.13 6.37
N PRO A 22 2.35 9.30 6.03
CA PRO A 22 3.51 9.34 5.14
C PRO A 22 4.73 8.66 5.76
N ARG A 23 5.47 7.94 4.94
CA ARG A 23 6.71 7.29 5.37
C ARG A 23 7.87 7.82 4.53
N ASP A 24 8.97 8.16 5.20
CA ASP A 24 10.19 8.64 4.57
C ASP A 24 11.01 7.43 4.09
N ILE A 25 11.24 7.34 2.78
CA ILE A 25 12.03 6.27 2.18
C ILE A 25 13.41 6.74 1.75
N GLY A 26 13.84 7.93 2.19
CA GLY A 26 15.12 8.51 1.80
C GLY A 26 16.33 7.66 2.16
N ALA A 27 16.22 6.79 3.17
CA ALA A 27 17.29 5.90 3.58
C ALA A 27 17.36 4.61 2.77
N SER A 28 16.40 4.34 1.90
CA SER A 28 16.38 3.13 1.08
C SER A 28 17.51 3.15 0.06
N GLN A 29 18.24 2.05 -0.05
CA GLN A 29 19.36 1.93 -0.99
C GLN A 29 18.91 1.47 -2.37
N THR A 30 18.04 0.48 -2.44
CA THR A 30 17.61 -0.08 -3.72
C THR A 30 16.40 0.62 -4.30
N ARG A 31 15.61 1.29 -3.46
CA ARG A 31 14.39 1.99 -3.84
C ARG A 31 13.36 1.09 -4.53
N THR A 32 13.44 -0.21 -4.27
CA THR A 32 12.52 -1.22 -4.79
C THR A 32 11.95 -1.98 -3.61
N PHE A 33 10.64 -2.11 -3.56
CA PHE A 33 9.93 -2.68 -2.41
C PHE A 33 8.99 -3.81 -2.84
N LEU A 34 8.97 -4.87 -2.04
CA LEU A 34 7.91 -5.87 -2.11
C LEU A 34 6.76 -5.39 -1.24
N CYS A 35 5.62 -5.16 -1.87
CA CYS A 35 4.43 -4.67 -1.19
C CYS A 35 3.49 -5.85 -0.96
N SER A 36 3.13 -6.10 0.30
CA SER A 36 2.27 -7.22 0.68
C SER A 36 1.02 -6.69 1.37
N MET A 37 -0.14 -6.90 0.75
CA MET A 37 -1.42 -6.55 1.32
C MET A 37 -2.08 -7.82 1.85
N LEU A 38 -2.33 -7.88 3.15
CA LEU A 38 -2.96 -9.03 3.78
C LEU A 38 -4.31 -8.63 4.36
N ILE A 39 -5.38 -9.18 3.77
CA ILE A 39 -6.75 -8.97 4.23
C ILE A 39 -7.11 -10.16 5.12
N THR A 40 -7.41 -9.89 6.39
CA THR A 40 -7.76 -10.91 7.38
C THR A 40 -9.24 -10.92 7.74
N GLY A 41 -9.97 -9.86 7.40
CA GLY A 41 -11.39 -9.78 7.64
C GLY A 41 -12.09 -8.90 6.63
N GLN A 42 -13.30 -9.27 6.23
CA GLN A 42 -14.13 -8.47 5.33
C GLN A 42 -15.60 -8.85 5.54
N LEU A 43 -16.49 -7.98 5.05
CA LEU A 43 -17.91 -8.28 4.91
C LEU A 43 -18.18 -8.72 3.48
N GLU A 44 -19.38 -9.27 3.25
CA GLU A 44 -19.79 -9.64 1.89
C GLU A 44 -20.19 -8.39 1.09
N GLN A 45 -20.07 -8.48 -0.23
CA GLN A 45 -20.51 -7.46 -1.17
C GLN A 45 -19.82 -6.13 -0.95
N GLU A 46 -18.51 -6.17 -0.84
CA GLU A 46 -17.67 -4.99 -0.74
C GLU A 46 -16.33 -5.22 -1.43
N SER A 47 -15.63 -4.13 -1.72
CA SER A 47 -14.30 -4.19 -2.32
C SER A 47 -13.40 -3.13 -1.72
N VAL A 48 -12.09 -3.38 -1.80
CA VAL A 48 -11.07 -2.42 -1.39
C VAL A 48 -10.11 -2.18 -2.54
N ASP A 49 -9.83 -0.90 -2.80
CA ASP A 49 -8.83 -0.45 -3.76
C ASP A 49 -7.75 0.31 -3.00
N ILE A 50 -6.55 -0.22 -2.97
CA ILE A 50 -5.41 0.40 -2.29
C ILE A 50 -4.40 0.86 -3.33
N SER A 51 -3.87 2.06 -3.14
CA SER A 51 -2.84 2.64 -3.99
C SER A 51 -1.74 3.26 -3.14
N ILE A 52 -0.54 3.37 -3.72
CA ILE A 52 0.59 4.03 -3.09
C ILE A 52 0.87 5.32 -3.85
N TRP A 53 0.97 6.41 -3.11
CA TRP A 53 1.24 7.75 -3.63
C TRP A 53 2.60 8.22 -3.15
N GLY A 54 3.26 9.04 -3.95
CA GLY A 54 4.59 9.53 -3.63
C GLY A 54 4.66 11.04 -3.63
N SER A 55 5.64 11.56 -2.90
CA SER A 55 5.89 12.99 -2.78
C SER A 55 7.39 13.25 -2.56
N ALA A 56 7.87 14.36 -3.10
CA ALA A 56 9.23 14.80 -2.84
C ALA A 56 9.34 15.52 -1.49
N ASN A 57 8.26 16.15 -1.03
CA ASN A 57 8.28 17.01 0.16
C ASN A 57 7.29 16.59 1.26
N GLY A 58 6.52 15.53 1.03
CA GLY A 58 5.52 15.06 2.00
C GLY A 58 4.23 15.85 2.04
N GLN A 59 4.07 16.82 1.14
CA GLN A 59 2.88 17.67 1.06
C GLN A 59 2.19 17.61 -0.28
N ASP A 60 2.97 17.57 -1.35
CA ASP A 60 2.46 17.55 -2.72
C ASP A 60 2.52 16.12 -3.24
N TRP A 61 1.36 15.49 -3.41
CA TRP A 61 1.25 14.07 -3.73
C TRP A 61 0.92 13.79 -5.20
N GLY A 62 0.83 14.84 -6.02
CA GLY A 62 0.59 14.69 -7.45
C GLY A 62 -0.83 14.24 -7.78
N LYS A 63 -1.01 13.81 -9.03
CA LYS A 63 -2.33 13.46 -9.58
C LYS A 63 -2.52 11.97 -9.80
N PHE A 64 -1.45 11.19 -9.77
CA PHE A 64 -1.50 9.75 -10.09
C PHE A 64 -0.76 8.95 -9.04
N PRO A 65 -1.25 7.74 -8.73
CA PRO A 65 -0.53 6.87 -7.81
C PRO A 65 0.75 6.32 -8.45
N LEU A 66 1.70 5.96 -7.60
CA LEU A 66 2.90 5.23 -8.03
C LEU A 66 2.56 3.78 -8.35
N LEU A 67 1.64 3.21 -7.60
CA LEU A 67 1.23 1.82 -7.75
C LEU A 67 -0.22 1.68 -7.32
N LYS A 68 -1.01 0.95 -8.11
CA LYS A 68 -2.36 0.52 -7.71
C LYS A 68 -2.34 -0.97 -7.46
N MET A 69 -2.72 -1.38 -6.25
CA MET A 69 -2.90 -2.79 -5.96
C MET A 69 -4.16 -3.30 -6.68
N PRO A 70 -4.20 -4.58 -7.05
CA PRO A 70 -5.43 -5.14 -7.62
C PRO A 70 -6.59 -4.97 -6.64
N GLN A 71 -7.78 -4.66 -7.17
CA GLN A 71 -8.99 -4.60 -6.37
C GLN A 71 -9.28 -5.96 -5.75
N ARG A 72 -9.62 -5.97 -4.46
CA ARG A 72 -9.88 -7.21 -3.74
C ARG A 72 -11.23 -7.18 -3.04
N PHE A 73 -11.80 -8.37 -2.88
CA PHE A 73 -13.13 -8.59 -2.31
C PHE A 73 -13.09 -9.50 -1.08
N TYR A 74 -12.04 -10.32 -0.94
CA TYR A 74 -12.00 -11.39 0.04
C TYR A 74 -10.65 -11.44 0.75
N ARG A 75 -10.63 -12.19 1.86
CA ARG A 75 -9.41 -12.46 2.61
C ARG A 75 -8.34 -13.07 1.72
N GLY A 76 -7.10 -12.77 2.04
CA GLY A 76 -5.96 -13.31 1.32
C GLY A 76 -4.83 -12.30 1.23
N GLU A 77 -3.72 -12.76 0.66
CA GLU A 77 -2.53 -11.94 0.49
C GLU A 77 -2.33 -11.60 -0.99
N THR A 78 -1.99 -10.34 -1.25
CA THR A 78 -1.64 -9.87 -2.59
C THR A 78 -0.29 -9.19 -2.52
N ARG A 79 0.62 -9.53 -3.44
CA ARG A 79 1.96 -8.97 -3.50
C ARG A 79 2.20 -8.28 -4.82
N GLN A 80 2.90 -7.14 -4.77
CA GLN A 80 3.30 -6.38 -5.95
C GLN A 80 4.66 -5.75 -5.68
N ILE A 81 5.40 -5.47 -6.75
CA ILE A 81 6.68 -4.77 -6.65
C ILE A 81 6.46 -3.29 -6.94
N LEU A 82 6.98 -2.44 -6.06
CA LEU A 82 7.06 -1.01 -6.27
C LEU A 82 8.51 -0.67 -6.56
N ASP A 83 8.81 -0.29 -7.79
CA ASP A 83 10.16 0.06 -8.21
C ASP A 83 10.26 1.58 -8.41
N LEU A 84 11.00 2.24 -7.53
CA LEU A 84 11.23 3.68 -7.57
C LEU A 84 12.65 4.02 -8.01
N SER A 85 13.38 3.06 -8.59
CA SER A 85 14.76 3.30 -9.04
C SER A 85 14.84 4.37 -10.11
N MET A 86 13.79 4.53 -10.91
CA MET A 86 13.71 5.55 -11.96
C MET A 86 13.00 6.83 -11.51
N GLN A 87 12.66 6.93 -10.24
CA GLN A 87 11.96 8.10 -9.67
C GLN A 87 12.70 8.60 -8.44
N PRO A 88 13.90 9.18 -8.61
CA PRO A 88 14.73 9.56 -7.47
C PRO A 88 14.16 10.71 -6.64
N ASP A 89 13.20 11.46 -7.18
CA ASP A 89 12.61 12.59 -6.46
C ASP A 89 11.61 12.17 -5.39
N VAL A 90 11.11 10.93 -5.46
CA VAL A 90 10.15 10.44 -4.47
C VAL A 90 10.89 10.14 -3.17
N ARG A 91 10.54 10.86 -2.12
CA ARG A 91 11.13 10.68 -0.79
C ARG A 91 10.13 10.17 0.24
N PHE A 92 8.84 10.51 0.06
CA PHE A 92 7.78 10.09 0.96
C PHE A 92 6.76 9.29 0.20
N ILE A 93 6.23 8.24 0.83
CA ILE A 93 5.12 7.47 0.26
C ILE A 93 4.04 7.29 1.31
N ARG A 94 2.81 7.11 0.85
CA ARG A 94 1.66 6.81 1.70
C ARG A 94 0.69 5.94 0.95
N ALA A 95 -0.13 5.20 1.69
CA ALA A 95 -1.23 4.45 1.12
C ALA A 95 -2.48 5.32 1.09
N LYS A 96 -3.30 5.12 0.06
CA LYS A 96 -4.68 5.62 0.02
C LYS A 96 -5.58 4.43 -0.26
N TRP A 97 -6.78 4.45 0.28
CA TRP A 97 -7.73 3.36 0.06
C TRP A 97 -9.12 3.90 -0.21
N GLU A 98 -9.81 3.19 -1.08
CA GLU A 98 -11.21 3.44 -1.39
C GLU A 98 -11.98 2.15 -1.14
N LEU A 99 -13.07 2.26 -0.41
CA LEU A 99 -13.93 1.14 -0.08
C LEU A 99 -15.25 1.32 -0.81
N THR A 100 -15.72 0.24 -1.42
CA THR A 100 -17.02 0.23 -2.10
C THR A 100 -17.86 -0.86 -1.49
N ARG A 101 -19.12 -0.55 -1.20
CA ARG A 101 -20.04 -1.52 -0.67
C ARG A 101 -21.38 -1.40 -1.38
N TRP A 102 -21.88 -2.55 -1.85
CA TRP A 102 -23.18 -2.60 -2.54
C TRP A 102 -24.18 -3.51 -1.82
N GLY A 103 -23.76 -4.19 -0.75
CA GLY A 103 -24.63 -5.02 0.06
C GLY A 103 -25.45 -4.23 1.05
N ARG A 104 -26.54 -4.83 1.55
CA ARG A 104 -27.47 -4.17 2.47
C ARG A 104 -27.37 -4.67 3.91
N VAL A 105 -26.50 -5.63 4.17
CA VAL A 105 -26.41 -6.28 5.50
C VAL A 105 -25.85 -5.33 6.54
N ALA A 106 -24.91 -4.46 6.15
CA ALA A 106 -24.33 -3.47 7.04
C ALA A 106 -24.25 -2.13 6.33
N PRO A 107 -24.43 -1.00 7.03
CA PRO A 107 -24.46 0.32 6.40
C PRO A 107 -23.09 0.80 5.93
N HIS A 108 -22.00 0.25 6.46
CA HIS A 108 -20.64 0.69 6.16
C HIS A 108 -19.78 -0.48 5.68
N PRO A 109 -18.84 -0.24 4.76
CA PRO A 109 -17.85 -1.26 4.42
C PRO A 109 -16.93 -1.50 5.62
N ARG A 110 -16.31 -2.69 5.63
CA ARG A 110 -15.35 -3.02 6.68
C ARG A 110 -14.34 -4.01 6.14
N PHE A 111 -13.08 -3.60 6.12
CA PHE A 111 -11.96 -4.49 5.87
C PHE A 111 -11.01 -4.45 7.05
N VAL A 112 -10.48 -5.60 7.42
CA VAL A 112 -9.38 -5.69 8.38
C VAL A 112 -8.16 -6.15 7.59
N LEU A 113 -7.14 -5.31 7.51
CA LEU A 113 -5.98 -5.62 6.70
C LEU A 113 -4.71 -4.91 7.18
N GLY A 114 -3.59 -5.33 6.63
CA GLY A 114 -2.33 -4.66 6.76
C GLY A 114 -1.68 -4.52 5.39
N PHE A 115 -0.78 -3.54 5.26
CA PHE A 115 -0.05 -3.30 4.03
C PHE A 115 1.41 -3.05 4.36
N HIS A 116 2.24 -4.06 4.11
CA HIS A 116 3.64 -4.08 4.49
C HIS A 116 4.54 -3.89 3.27
N LEU A 117 5.60 -3.07 3.44
CA LEU A 117 6.62 -2.88 2.42
C LEU A 117 7.98 -3.32 2.97
N GLY A 118 8.67 -4.16 2.20
CA GLY A 118 10.04 -4.56 2.51
C GLY A 118 10.96 -4.24 1.35
N GLU A 119 12.06 -3.55 1.62
CA GLU A 119 13.03 -3.22 0.59
C GLU A 119 13.69 -4.49 0.05
N VAL A 120 13.70 -4.62 -1.28
CA VAL A 120 14.37 -5.75 -1.95
C VAL A 120 15.87 -5.53 -1.87
N PRO A 121 16.64 -6.52 -1.40
CA PRO A 121 18.10 -6.38 -1.30
C PRO A 121 18.77 -6.16 -2.65
N ALA A 122 19.87 -5.42 -2.64
CA ALA A 122 20.60 -5.08 -3.87
C ALA A 122 21.04 -6.32 -4.66
N PHE A 123 21.45 -7.38 -3.97
CA PHE A 123 21.92 -8.60 -4.64
C PHE A 123 20.84 -9.30 -5.46
N ALA A 124 19.57 -9.10 -5.11
CA ALA A 124 18.45 -9.70 -5.86
C ALA A 124 18.36 -9.17 -7.28
N HIS A 125 18.87 -7.95 -7.53
CA HIS A 125 18.87 -7.36 -8.86
C HIS A 125 19.98 -7.90 -9.75
N LYS A 126 21.03 -8.47 -9.16
CA LYS A 126 22.20 -8.96 -9.90
C LYS A 126 22.02 -10.35 -10.48
N THR A 127 21.02 -11.07 -10.02
CA THR A 127 20.76 -12.43 -10.46
C THR A 127 19.78 -12.51 -11.63
N ALA A 128 19.29 -11.37 -12.05
CA ALA A 128 18.32 -11.33 -13.15
C ALA A 128 18.97 -11.68 -14.49
#